data_be10ca951277085b38667f2eb06bfdde
#
_entry.id   be10ca951277085b38667f2eb06bfdde
#
_cell.length_a   1.000
_cell.length_b   1.000
_cell.length_c   1.000
_cell.angle_alpha   90.00
_cell.angle_beta   90.00
_cell.angle_gamma   90.00
#
_symmetry.space_group_name_H-M   'P 1'
#
loop_
_entity.id
_entity.type
_entity.pdbx_description
1 polymer ?
#
loop_
_entity_poly.entity_id
_entity_poly.type
_entity_poly.pdbx_seq_one_letter_code
_entity_poly.pdbx_strand_id
1 'polypeptide(L)'
;MTFQILDDKRDCKGVFYNGQFFFDKLPRNLDRTWAWSEHLEGYDVEFADLWCANEDIGKICPPHLLDRYLFRKQRLQAHVKAIVGAKINLGDNCIYELVPRHILRHFYQVKNEITDWVIENNPKPKNYSFLVETQETINSISKQMLQIQWDNHNLLFIQDPKAKALYQRHSKSKSFINYNIFGTVTGRLTTFPKSFPIMNLKTEHRKILVPNNDWFVELDFNAAEIRTLFSLANMPQPTADIHQFNIDNVFSTPLNRDNAKRRFFAWLYNPHSNDQELENFYNRTKILDKYYKEGYIKTPFGREIKCDDFHALNYLLQSTSSDNCLDRA
;
A
#
# COMPACT_ATOMS: atom_id res chain seq x y z
N MET A 1 -25.88 -6.10 -2.44
CA MET A 1 -25.76 -7.51 -2.87
C MET A 1 -24.38 -7.77 -3.45
N THR A 2 -23.80 -8.91 -3.11
CA THR A 2 -22.40 -9.28 -3.41
C THR A 2 -22.21 -9.69 -4.86
N PHE A 3 -21.16 -9.19 -5.47
CA PHE A 3 -20.79 -9.48 -6.85
C PHE A 3 -19.28 -9.67 -6.98
N GLN A 4 -18.78 -10.08 -8.14
CA GLN A 4 -17.36 -10.13 -8.45
C GLN A 4 -17.10 -9.55 -9.82
N ILE A 5 -16.01 -8.82 -9.95
CA ILE A 5 -15.47 -8.43 -11.24
C ILE A 5 -14.88 -9.68 -11.91
N LEU A 6 -15.23 -9.91 -13.16
CA LEU A 6 -14.74 -11.06 -13.95
C LEU A 6 -13.34 -10.80 -14.49
N ASP A 7 -13.14 -9.59 -14.97
CA ASP A 7 -11.90 -9.10 -15.51
C ASP A 7 -11.93 -7.56 -15.46
N ASP A 8 -10.82 -6.90 -15.24
CA ASP A 8 -10.71 -5.45 -15.14
C ASP A 8 -9.62 -4.87 -16.05
N LYS A 9 -9.18 -5.63 -17.05
CA LYS A 9 -8.17 -5.19 -18.01
C LYS A 9 -8.84 -4.44 -19.16
N ARG A 10 -8.45 -3.19 -19.39
CA ARG A 10 -8.91 -2.38 -20.54
C ARG A 10 -10.44 -2.40 -20.71
N ASP A 11 -10.92 -2.94 -21.84
CA ASP A 11 -12.34 -3.02 -22.22
C ASP A 11 -13.05 -4.26 -21.62
N CYS A 12 -12.35 -5.07 -20.84
CA CYS A 12 -12.90 -6.28 -20.23
C CYS A 12 -13.83 -5.95 -19.05
N LYS A 13 -14.99 -5.36 -19.32
CA LYS A 13 -15.97 -4.96 -18.31
C LYS A 13 -17.06 -6.00 -18.15
N GLY A 14 -16.95 -6.80 -17.07
CA GLY A 14 -17.94 -7.81 -16.76
C GLY A 14 -18.02 -8.11 -15.27
N VAL A 15 -19.22 -8.43 -14.78
CA VAL A 15 -19.44 -8.81 -13.39
C VAL A 15 -20.25 -10.11 -13.30
N PHE A 16 -19.96 -10.85 -12.24
CA PHE A 16 -20.79 -11.97 -11.78
C PHE A 16 -21.65 -11.51 -10.60
N TYR A 17 -22.94 -11.54 -10.78
CA TYR A 17 -23.91 -11.06 -9.79
C TYR A 17 -25.15 -11.97 -9.80
N ASN A 18 -25.64 -12.36 -8.63
CA ASN A 18 -26.82 -13.20 -8.46
C ASN A 18 -26.87 -14.44 -9.39
N GLY A 19 -25.73 -15.17 -9.49
CA GLY A 19 -25.61 -16.38 -10.31
C GLY A 19 -25.54 -16.13 -11.82
N GLN A 20 -25.54 -14.90 -12.28
CA GLN A 20 -25.54 -14.50 -13.69
C GLN A 20 -24.31 -13.65 -14.05
N PHE A 21 -24.02 -13.57 -15.35
CA PHE A 21 -22.96 -12.73 -15.89
C PHE A 21 -23.56 -11.53 -16.59
N PHE A 22 -23.04 -10.35 -16.28
CA PHE A 22 -23.44 -9.08 -16.88
C PHE A 22 -22.21 -8.46 -17.56
N PHE A 23 -22.41 -7.97 -18.78
CA PHE A 23 -21.40 -7.32 -19.59
C PHE A 23 -21.94 -5.98 -20.07
N ASP A 24 -21.07 -5.00 -20.29
CA ASP A 24 -21.35 -3.65 -20.79
C ASP A 24 -22.21 -2.79 -19.85
N LYS A 25 -23.33 -3.31 -19.34
CA LYS A 25 -24.19 -2.62 -18.37
C LYS A 25 -24.10 -3.31 -17.02
N LEU A 26 -23.55 -2.60 -16.04
CA LEU A 26 -23.50 -3.10 -14.66
C LEU A 26 -24.88 -2.98 -13.99
N PRO A 27 -25.29 -3.95 -13.16
CA PRO A 27 -26.48 -3.83 -12.31
C PRO A 27 -26.38 -2.61 -11.39
N ARG A 28 -27.53 -2.02 -11.05
CA ARG A 28 -27.56 -0.79 -10.24
C ARG A 28 -27.35 -1.02 -8.73
N ASN A 29 -27.58 -2.24 -8.26
CA ASN A 29 -27.59 -2.57 -6.81
C ASN A 29 -26.35 -3.41 -6.43
N LEU A 30 -25.17 -2.92 -6.81
CA LEU A 30 -23.90 -3.53 -6.45
C LEU A 30 -23.44 -2.93 -5.13
N ASP A 31 -23.36 -3.73 -4.05
CA ASP A 31 -23.05 -3.23 -2.71
C ASP A 31 -21.62 -3.60 -2.28
N ARG A 32 -21.17 -4.83 -2.58
CA ARG A 32 -19.92 -5.36 -2.06
C ARG A 32 -19.26 -6.34 -3.02
N THR A 33 -17.93 -6.27 -3.08
CA THR A 33 -17.10 -7.17 -3.88
C THR A 33 -15.80 -7.49 -3.14
N TRP A 34 -14.97 -8.38 -3.73
CA TRP A 34 -13.70 -8.71 -3.10
C TRP A 34 -12.70 -7.59 -3.16
N ALA A 35 -12.42 -7.05 -4.35
CA ALA A 35 -11.35 -6.07 -4.55
C ALA A 35 -11.81 -4.88 -5.40
N TRP A 36 -11.15 -3.77 -5.20
CA TRP A 36 -11.36 -2.53 -5.96
C TRP A 36 -11.05 -2.75 -7.46
N SER A 37 -11.82 -2.09 -8.32
CA SER A 37 -11.59 -2.01 -9.76
C SER A 37 -12.04 -0.64 -10.27
N GLU A 38 -11.34 -0.09 -11.28
CA GLU A 38 -11.69 1.18 -11.88
C GLU A 38 -13.09 1.20 -12.52
N HIS A 39 -13.61 0.03 -12.92
CA HIS A 39 -14.96 -0.10 -13.44
C HIS A 39 -16.05 0.19 -12.40
N LEU A 40 -15.66 0.34 -11.13
CA LEU A 40 -16.52 0.65 -9.98
C LEU A 40 -16.35 2.11 -9.52
N GLU A 41 -15.56 2.91 -10.21
CA GLU A 41 -15.45 4.33 -9.91
C GLU A 41 -16.83 5.01 -9.98
N GLY A 42 -17.20 5.73 -8.93
CA GLY A 42 -18.51 6.35 -8.78
C GLY A 42 -19.64 5.42 -8.28
N TYR A 43 -19.35 4.15 -7.97
CA TYR A 43 -20.26 3.24 -7.29
C TYR A 43 -19.97 3.19 -5.79
N ASP A 44 -21.02 3.22 -4.98
CA ASP A 44 -20.91 3.02 -3.52
C ASP A 44 -20.80 1.52 -3.21
N VAL A 45 -19.58 0.99 -3.24
CA VAL A 45 -19.27 -0.43 -3.10
C VAL A 45 -18.24 -0.65 -1.99
N GLU A 46 -18.47 -1.66 -1.16
CA GLU A 46 -17.49 -2.10 -0.15
C GLU A 46 -16.56 -3.19 -0.69
N PHE A 47 -15.27 -3.09 -0.34
CA PHE A 47 -14.20 -3.97 -0.80
C PHE A 47 -13.68 -4.83 0.35
N ALA A 48 -13.97 -6.13 0.31
CA ALA A 48 -13.65 -7.07 1.39
C ALA A 48 -12.15 -7.27 1.61
N ASP A 49 -11.31 -7.11 0.59
CA ASP A 49 -9.86 -7.18 0.70
C ASP A 49 -9.29 -6.07 1.59
N LEU A 50 -9.88 -4.88 1.56
CA LEU A 50 -9.50 -3.78 2.47
C LEU A 50 -9.93 -4.03 3.92
N TRP A 51 -11.00 -4.82 4.15
CA TRP A 51 -11.44 -5.20 5.50
C TRP A 51 -10.46 -6.17 6.18
N CYS A 52 -9.74 -6.96 5.41
CA CYS A 52 -8.79 -7.96 5.89
C CYS A 52 -7.33 -7.63 5.56
N ALA A 53 -7.02 -6.34 5.37
CA ALA A 53 -5.67 -5.86 5.07
C ALA A 53 -5.01 -6.58 3.87
N ASN A 54 -5.78 -6.87 2.84
CA ASN A 54 -5.38 -7.58 1.62
C ASN A 54 -4.75 -8.96 1.88
N GLU A 55 -5.17 -9.62 2.97
CA GLU A 55 -4.73 -10.98 3.26
C GLU A 55 -5.24 -11.95 2.17
N ASP A 56 -4.50 -13.04 1.94
CA ASP A 56 -4.89 -14.04 0.95
C ASP A 56 -6.26 -14.63 1.29
N ILE A 57 -7.17 -14.61 0.32
CA ILE A 57 -8.54 -15.11 0.49
C ILE A 57 -8.60 -16.57 0.99
N GLY A 58 -7.58 -17.39 0.68
CA GLY A 58 -7.50 -18.76 1.18
C GLY A 58 -7.17 -18.85 2.66
N LYS A 59 -6.50 -17.84 3.22
CA LYS A 59 -6.16 -17.81 4.65
C LYS A 59 -7.33 -17.36 5.53
N ILE A 60 -8.13 -16.42 5.03
CA ILE A 60 -9.28 -15.88 5.76
C ILE A 60 -10.60 -16.57 5.41
N CYS A 61 -10.57 -17.47 4.43
CA CYS A 61 -11.72 -18.26 4.06
C CYS A 61 -12.21 -19.10 5.26
N PRO A 62 -13.50 -19.05 5.59
CA PRO A 62 -14.03 -19.85 6.68
C PRO A 62 -13.89 -21.35 6.40
N PRO A 63 -13.63 -22.20 7.43
CA PRO A 63 -13.34 -23.63 7.23
C PRO A 63 -14.37 -24.37 6.38
N HIS A 64 -15.65 -24.07 6.52
CA HIS A 64 -16.72 -24.72 5.77
C HIS A 64 -16.76 -24.39 4.26
N LEU A 65 -16.07 -23.31 3.83
CA LEU A 65 -15.94 -22.92 2.42
C LEU A 65 -14.59 -23.27 1.82
N LEU A 66 -13.58 -23.55 2.65
CA LEU A 66 -12.17 -23.64 2.23
C LEU A 66 -11.93 -24.72 1.17
N ASP A 67 -12.38 -25.95 1.41
CA ASP A 67 -12.18 -27.06 0.47
C ASP A 67 -12.87 -26.78 -0.87
N ARG A 68 -14.08 -26.23 -0.82
CA ARG A 68 -14.84 -25.84 -2.02
C ARG A 68 -14.10 -24.74 -2.79
N TYR A 69 -13.59 -23.72 -2.08
CA TYR A 69 -12.82 -22.64 -2.68
C TYR A 69 -11.54 -23.16 -3.33
N LEU A 70 -10.74 -23.94 -2.62
CA LEU A 70 -9.46 -24.47 -3.13
C LEU A 70 -9.67 -25.34 -4.37
N PHE A 71 -10.68 -26.22 -4.37
CA PHE A 71 -11.04 -27.03 -5.52
C PHE A 71 -11.43 -26.17 -6.74
N ARG A 72 -12.27 -25.14 -6.56
CA ARG A 72 -12.71 -24.25 -7.65
C ARG A 72 -11.54 -23.39 -8.16
N LYS A 73 -10.71 -22.88 -7.27
CA LYS A 73 -9.47 -22.13 -7.60
C LYS A 73 -8.54 -22.98 -8.44
N GLN A 74 -8.29 -24.22 -8.04
CA GLN A 74 -7.42 -25.14 -8.78
C GLN A 74 -7.95 -25.40 -10.20
N ARG A 75 -9.24 -25.62 -10.36
CA ARG A 75 -9.85 -25.83 -11.68
C ARG A 75 -9.72 -24.59 -12.57
N LEU A 76 -10.00 -23.40 -12.05
CA LEU A 76 -9.81 -22.15 -12.78
C LEU A 76 -8.34 -21.96 -13.19
N GLN A 77 -7.42 -22.17 -12.27
CA GLN A 77 -5.98 -22.08 -12.53
C GLN A 77 -5.50 -23.07 -13.61
N ALA A 78 -6.07 -24.27 -13.67
CA ALA A 78 -5.76 -25.25 -14.73
C ALA A 78 -6.13 -24.71 -16.12
N HIS A 79 -7.30 -24.06 -16.26
CA HIS A 79 -7.70 -23.42 -17.52
C HIS A 79 -6.79 -22.24 -17.88
N VAL A 80 -6.46 -21.38 -16.89
CA VAL A 80 -5.54 -20.26 -17.11
C VAL A 80 -4.15 -20.77 -17.54
N LYS A 81 -3.63 -21.84 -16.93
CA LYS A 81 -2.36 -22.46 -17.34
C LYS A 81 -2.42 -23.01 -18.77
N ALA A 82 -3.53 -23.64 -19.15
CA ALA A 82 -3.71 -24.15 -20.52
C ALA A 82 -3.74 -23.01 -21.57
N ILE A 83 -4.43 -21.90 -21.27
CA ILE A 83 -4.50 -20.71 -22.11
C ILE A 83 -3.10 -20.10 -22.31
N VAL A 84 -2.35 -19.93 -21.21
CA VAL A 84 -0.96 -19.43 -21.25
C VAL A 84 -0.06 -20.41 -22.00
N GLY A 85 -0.24 -21.71 -21.82
CA GLY A 85 0.51 -22.76 -22.54
C GLY A 85 0.23 -22.76 -24.06
N ALA A 86 -0.98 -22.40 -24.44
CA ALA A 86 -1.35 -22.17 -25.84
C ALA A 86 -0.84 -20.82 -26.41
N LYS A 87 -0.03 -20.07 -25.64
CA LYS A 87 0.53 -18.75 -25.99
C LYS A 87 -0.53 -17.67 -26.26
N ILE A 88 -1.73 -17.82 -25.71
CA ILE A 88 -2.77 -16.78 -25.77
C ILE A 88 -2.42 -15.71 -24.74
N ASN A 89 -2.34 -14.47 -25.20
CA ASN A 89 -2.03 -13.33 -24.34
C ASN A 89 -3.26 -12.92 -23.52
N LEU A 90 -3.24 -13.19 -22.22
CA LEU A 90 -4.32 -12.79 -21.31
C LEU A 90 -4.43 -11.26 -21.10
N GLY A 91 -3.41 -10.49 -21.49
CA GLY A 91 -3.48 -9.03 -21.47
C GLY A 91 -4.38 -8.43 -22.57
N ASP A 92 -4.57 -9.18 -23.67
CA ASP A 92 -5.34 -8.74 -24.83
C ASP A 92 -6.70 -9.46 -24.96
N ASN A 93 -6.99 -10.40 -24.07
CA ASN A 93 -8.19 -11.23 -24.12
C ASN A 93 -8.89 -11.28 -22.77
N CYS A 94 -10.21 -11.22 -22.78
CA CYS A 94 -11.02 -11.31 -21.58
C CYS A 94 -11.12 -12.76 -21.09
N ILE A 95 -10.85 -12.98 -19.81
CA ILE A 95 -10.85 -14.34 -19.21
C ILE A 95 -12.24 -15.00 -19.28
N TYR A 96 -13.30 -14.22 -19.24
CA TYR A 96 -14.66 -14.71 -19.32
C TYR A 96 -15.09 -15.17 -20.71
N GLU A 97 -14.30 -14.87 -21.74
CA GLU A 97 -14.47 -15.38 -23.12
C GLU A 97 -13.70 -16.69 -23.32
N LEU A 98 -12.59 -16.85 -22.63
CA LEU A 98 -11.66 -17.98 -22.77
C LEU A 98 -11.96 -19.16 -21.84
N VAL A 99 -12.59 -18.90 -20.69
CA VAL A 99 -12.88 -19.91 -19.67
C VAL A 99 -14.35 -20.33 -19.72
N PRO A 100 -14.65 -21.64 -19.67
CA PRO A 100 -16.04 -22.13 -19.67
C PRO A 100 -16.88 -21.49 -18.56
N ARG A 101 -18.08 -21.01 -18.91
CA ARG A 101 -18.99 -20.27 -18.00
C ARG A 101 -19.28 -21.01 -16.69
N HIS A 102 -19.42 -22.32 -16.72
CA HIS A 102 -19.69 -23.10 -15.51
C HIS A 102 -18.51 -23.10 -14.53
N ILE A 103 -17.27 -23.03 -15.03
CA ILE A 103 -16.06 -22.93 -14.17
C ILE A 103 -16.04 -21.56 -13.49
N LEU A 104 -16.26 -20.48 -14.24
CA LEU A 104 -16.33 -19.11 -13.70
C LEU A 104 -17.48 -18.99 -12.70
N ARG A 105 -18.69 -19.47 -13.04
CA ARG A 105 -19.86 -19.41 -12.15
C ARG A 105 -19.56 -20.04 -10.79
N HIS A 106 -19.05 -21.26 -10.78
CA HIS A 106 -18.79 -21.95 -9.52
C HIS A 106 -17.69 -21.29 -8.70
N PHE A 107 -16.66 -20.73 -9.35
CA PHE A 107 -15.58 -20.03 -8.65
C PHE A 107 -16.10 -18.71 -8.04
N TYR A 108 -16.77 -17.88 -8.83
CA TYR A 108 -17.27 -16.59 -8.35
C TYR A 108 -18.40 -16.72 -7.34
N GLN A 109 -19.21 -17.77 -7.41
CA GLN A 109 -20.20 -18.04 -6.41
C GLN A 109 -19.58 -18.29 -5.03
N VAL A 110 -18.58 -19.16 -4.92
CA VAL A 110 -17.91 -19.37 -3.63
C VAL A 110 -17.12 -18.13 -3.19
N LYS A 111 -16.58 -17.37 -4.13
CA LYS A 111 -15.91 -16.11 -3.81
C LYS A 111 -16.90 -15.06 -3.25
N ASN A 112 -18.13 -14.98 -3.75
CA ASN A 112 -19.18 -14.14 -3.17
C ASN A 112 -19.48 -14.54 -1.72
N GLU A 113 -19.67 -15.84 -1.46
CA GLU A 113 -19.94 -16.35 -0.11
C GLU A 113 -18.80 -16.03 0.88
N ILE A 114 -17.54 -16.08 0.44
CA ILE A 114 -16.40 -15.66 1.26
C ILE A 114 -16.40 -14.16 1.47
N THR A 115 -16.71 -13.37 0.44
CA THR A 115 -16.82 -11.91 0.53
C THR A 115 -17.87 -11.48 1.56
N ASP A 116 -19.06 -12.08 1.49
CA ASP A 116 -20.14 -11.84 2.46
C ASP A 116 -19.69 -12.20 3.87
N TRP A 117 -19.12 -13.38 4.04
CA TRP A 117 -18.62 -13.83 5.34
C TRP A 117 -17.59 -12.88 5.94
N VAL A 118 -16.63 -12.39 5.14
CA VAL A 118 -15.59 -11.46 5.61
C VAL A 118 -16.21 -10.17 6.11
N ILE A 119 -17.13 -9.57 5.35
CA ILE A 119 -17.77 -8.30 5.71
C ILE A 119 -18.71 -8.46 6.92
N GLU A 120 -19.38 -9.60 7.04
CA GLU A 120 -20.31 -9.86 8.13
C GLU A 120 -19.64 -10.27 9.45
N ASN A 121 -18.45 -10.86 9.39
CA ASN A 121 -17.77 -11.42 10.56
C ASN A 121 -16.54 -10.62 11.02
N ASN A 122 -16.18 -9.54 10.33
CA ASN A 122 -15.08 -8.66 10.72
C ASN A 122 -15.60 -7.23 10.89
N PRO A 123 -15.09 -6.46 11.84
CA PRO A 123 -15.44 -5.05 11.98
C PRO A 123 -14.88 -4.25 10.79
N LYS A 124 -15.66 -3.29 10.31
CA LYS A 124 -15.20 -2.34 9.30
C LYS A 124 -13.97 -1.59 9.83
N PRO A 125 -12.85 -1.55 9.10
CA PRO A 125 -11.68 -0.77 9.51
C PRO A 125 -12.05 0.69 9.73
N LYS A 126 -11.55 1.30 10.81
CA LYS A 126 -11.87 2.70 11.13
C LYS A 126 -11.34 3.68 10.08
N ASN A 127 -10.28 3.30 9.39
CA ASN A 127 -9.66 4.05 8.31
C ASN A 127 -10.10 3.58 6.91
N TYR A 128 -11.27 2.95 6.79
CA TYR A 128 -11.71 2.33 5.54
C TYR A 128 -11.81 3.34 4.38
N SER A 129 -12.39 4.52 4.58
CA SER A 129 -12.47 5.56 3.54
C SER A 129 -11.08 5.99 3.05
N PHE A 130 -10.16 6.23 3.98
CA PHE A 130 -8.77 6.51 3.66
C PHE A 130 -8.09 5.38 2.85
N LEU A 131 -8.38 4.12 3.17
CA LEU A 131 -7.85 2.97 2.41
C LEU A 131 -8.39 2.94 0.98
N VAL A 132 -9.68 3.25 0.78
CA VAL A 132 -10.29 3.32 -0.56
C VAL A 132 -9.66 4.43 -1.39
N GLU A 133 -9.56 5.66 -0.86
CA GLU A 133 -8.94 6.80 -1.54
C GLU A 133 -7.46 6.53 -1.89
N THR A 134 -6.72 5.91 -0.96
CA THR A 134 -5.34 5.48 -1.22
C THR A 134 -5.29 4.42 -2.33
N GLN A 135 -6.22 3.46 -2.35
CA GLN A 135 -6.29 2.43 -3.38
C GLN A 135 -6.56 3.03 -4.76
N GLU A 136 -7.43 4.01 -4.87
CA GLU A 136 -7.72 4.76 -6.10
C GLU A 136 -6.46 5.48 -6.61
N THR A 137 -5.78 6.19 -5.71
CA THR A 137 -4.53 6.89 -6.04
C THR A 137 -3.45 5.96 -6.57
N ILE A 138 -3.15 4.86 -5.85
CA ILE A 138 -2.11 3.91 -6.30
C ILE A 138 -2.50 3.17 -7.59
N ASN A 139 -3.80 2.96 -7.81
CA ASN A 139 -4.28 2.38 -9.07
C ASN A 139 -4.05 3.32 -10.26
N SER A 140 -4.33 4.61 -10.11
CA SER A 140 -3.99 5.64 -11.11
C SER A 140 -2.50 5.63 -11.45
N ILE A 141 -1.63 5.52 -10.45
CA ILE A 141 -0.17 5.41 -10.65
C ILE A 141 0.17 4.13 -11.42
N SER A 142 -0.48 3.02 -11.09
CA SER A 142 -0.17 1.71 -11.69
C SER A 142 -0.45 1.63 -13.20
N LYS A 143 -1.28 2.52 -13.74
CA LYS A 143 -1.59 2.62 -15.17
C LYS A 143 -0.59 3.48 -15.95
N GLN A 144 0.21 4.28 -15.27
CA GLN A 144 1.19 5.15 -15.90
C GLN A 144 2.45 4.37 -16.26
N MET A 145 2.72 4.25 -17.54
CA MET A 145 3.93 3.62 -18.03
C MET A 145 5.14 4.51 -17.73
N LEU A 146 6.17 3.94 -17.13
CA LEU A 146 7.44 4.63 -16.91
C LEU A 146 8.20 4.84 -18.20
N GLN A 147 8.69 6.05 -18.40
CA GLN A 147 9.65 6.38 -19.44
C GLN A 147 11.06 6.14 -18.89
N ILE A 148 11.80 5.21 -19.51
CA ILE A 148 13.13 4.79 -19.05
C ILE A 148 14.12 4.87 -20.20
N GLN A 149 15.19 5.64 -20.01
CA GLN A 149 16.30 5.78 -20.95
C GLN A 149 17.41 4.80 -20.61
N TRP A 150 17.40 3.63 -21.22
CA TRP A 150 18.40 2.60 -20.96
C TRP A 150 19.74 2.90 -21.65
N ASP A 151 19.73 3.41 -22.87
CA ASP A 151 20.89 3.50 -23.75
C ASP A 151 21.91 4.54 -23.29
N ASN A 152 21.49 5.59 -22.59
CA ASN A 152 22.37 6.66 -22.10
C ASN A 152 23.18 6.26 -20.85
N HIS A 153 22.95 5.09 -20.28
CA HIS A 153 23.50 4.67 -19.00
C HIS A 153 24.23 3.31 -19.03
N ASN A 154 24.75 2.92 -20.20
CA ASN A 154 25.38 1.61 -20.41
C ASN A 154 26.52 1.29 -19.41
N LEU A 155 27.35 2.27 -19.04
CA LEU A 155 28.44 2.08 -18.08
C LEU A 155 27.91 1.71 -16.69
N LEU A 156 26.79 2.30 -16.26
CA LEU A 156 26.15 1.98 -14.97
C LEU A 156 25.75 0.50 -14.90
N PHE A 157 25.18 -0.03 -15.99
CA PHE A 157 24.73 -1.43 -16.05
C PHE A 157 25.88 -2.44 -16.16
N ILE A 158 27.04 -2.01 -16.57
CA ILE A 158 28.24 -2.85 -16.62
C ILE A 158 28.91 -2.92 -15.24
N GLN A 159 28.98 -1.80 -14.53
CA GLN A 159 29.75 -1.65 -13.29
C GLN A 159 28.99 -2.08 -12.02
N ASP A 160 27.67 -1.88 -11.98
CA ASP A 160 26.84 -2.21 -10.80
C ASP A 160 25.97 -3.45 -11.05
N PRO A 161 26.19 -4.55 -10.31
CA PRO A 161 25.38 -5.78 -10.45
C PRO A 161 23.88 -5.57 -10.24
N LYS A 162 23.47 -4.62 -9.37
CA LYS A 162 22.06 -4.30 -9.12
C LYS A 162 21.45 -3.56 -10.31
N ALA A 163 22.17 -2.61 -10.89
CA ALA A 163 21.76 -1.92 -12.10
C ALA A 163 21.66 -2.90 -13.30
N LYS A 164 22.63 -3.83 -13.43
CA LYS A 164 22.58 -4.89 -14.44
C LYS A 164 21.35 -5.78 -14.31
N ALA A 165 21.02 -6.20 -13.08
CA ALA A 165 19.82 -7.00 -12.82
C ALA A 165 18.52 -6.24 -13.14
N LEU A 166 18.46 -4.94 -12.83
CA LEU A 166 17.37 -4.04 -13.18
C LEU A 166 17.17 -3.97 -14.70
N TYR A 167 18.25 -3.71 -15.44
CA TYR A 167 18.25 -3.68 -16.91
C TYR A 167 17.74 -5.01 -17.49
N GLN A 168 18.32 -6.14 -17.08
CA GLN A 168 17.94 -7.46 -17.59
C GLN A 168 16.46 -7.76 -17.39
N ARG A 169 15.87 -7.28 -16.29
CA ARG A 169 14.46 -7.55 -15.94
C ARG A 169 13.49 -6.63 -16.67
N HIS A 170 13.85 -5.36 -16.87
CA HIS A 170 12.89 -4.33 -17.28
C HIS A 170 13.14 -3.72 -18.67
N SER A 171 14.32 -3.91 -19.28
CA SER A 171 14.65 -3.27 -20.57
C SER A 171 13.85 -3.82 -21.76
N LYS A 172 13.31 -5.03 -21.68
CA LYS A 172 12.59 -5.71 -22.77
C LYS A 172 11.07 -5.58 -22.69
N SER A 173 10.54 -4.91 -21.67
CA SER A 173 9.11 -4.81 -21.44
C SER A 173 8.73 -3.43 -20.91
N LYS A 174 7.47 -3.06 -21.09
CA LYS A 174 6.91 -1.88 -20.44
C LYS A 174 6.98 -2.03 -18.92
N SER A 175 7.38 -0.97 -18.23
CA SER A 175 7.51 -0.96 -16.77
C SER A 175 6.45 -0.07 -16.14
N PHE A 176 5.85 -0.57 -15.07
CA PHE A 176 4.81 0.09 -14.29
C PHE A 176 5.16 0.00 -12.80
N ILE A 177 4.65 0.93 -11.99
CA ILE A 177 4.78 0.89 -10.53
C ILE A 177 3.46 0.39 -9.95
N ASN A 178 3.53 -0.74 -9.25
CA ASN A 178 2.38 -1.30 -8.52
C ASN A 178 2.70 -1.25 -7.03
N TYR A 179 2.08 -0.32 -6.31
CA TYR A 179 2.25 -0.18 -4.87
C TYR A 179 1.37 -1.14 -4.08
N ASN A 180 1.87 -1.54 -2.92
CA ASN A 180 1.16 -2.31 -1.92
C ASN A 180 1.01 -1.47 -0.65
N ILE A 181 -0.22 -1.14 -0.28
CA ILE A 181 -0.55 -0.34 0.91
C ILE A 181 -0.43 -1.13 2.23
N PHE A 182 -0.37 -2.46 2.14
CA PHE A 182 -0.23 -3.36 3.28
C PHE A 182 1.14 -4.04 3.36
N GLY A 183 2.12 -3.53 2.62
CA GLY A 183 3.45 -4.13 2.53
C GLY A 183 4.32 -3.95 3.79
N THR A 184 3.94 -3.03 4.68
CA THR A 184 4.59 -2.81 5.98
C THR A 184 3.56 -2.64 7.08
N VAL A 185 3.95 -2.93 8.31
CA VAL A 185 3.10 -2.76 9.50
C VAL A 185 2.71 -1.29 9.72
N THR A 186 3.60 -0.36 9.37
CA THR A 186 3.42 1.07 9.56
C THR A 186 2.69 1.77 8.39
N GLY A 187 2.22 1.02 7.38
CA GLY A 187 1.49 1.61 6.25
C GLY A 187 2.37 2.31 5.20
N ARG A 188 3.70 2.26 5.34
CA ARG A 188 4.58 2.74 4.27
C ARG A 188 4.38 1.88 3.02
N LEU A 189 4.25 2.53 1.87
CA LEU A 189 4.11 1.82 0.61
C LEU A 189 5.31 0.94 0.32
N THR A 190 5.04 -0.24 -0.21
CA THR A 190 6.03 -1.10 -0.86
C THR A 190 5.61 -1.37 -2.29
N THR A 191 6.41 -2.07 -3.07
CA THR A 191 6.02 -2.49 -4.41
C THR A 191 5.75 -3.99 -4.47
N PHE A 192 4.74 -4.40 -5.24
CA PHE A 192 4.49 -5.83 -5.49
C PHE A 192 5.64 -6.48 -6.25
N PRO A 193 5.83 -7.81 -6.12
CA PRO A 193 6.75 -8.57 -6.96
C PRO A 193 6.46 -8.33 -8.45
N LYS A 194 7.50 -8.16 -9.27
CA LYS A 194 7.44 -7.80 -10.70
C LYS A 194 7.11 -6.34 -11.02
N SER A 195 6.73 -5.51 -10.06
CA SER A 195 6.69 -4.06 -10.22
C SER A 195 8.08 -3.50 -10.49
N PHE A 196 8.15 -2.35 -11.15
CA PHE A 196 9.40 -1.60 -11.19
C PHE A 196 9.79 -1.17 -9.77
N PRO A 197 11.03 -1.46 -9.31
CA PRO A 197 11.41 -1.34 -7.90
C PRO A 197 11.81 0.10 -7.51
N ILE A 198 10.93 1.07 -7.77
CA ILE A 198 11.20 2.50 -7.58
C ILE A 198 11.66 2.85 -6.15
N MET A 199 11.11 2.18 -5.14
CA MET A 199 11.43 2.42 -3.72
C MET A 199 12.85 1.99 -3.35
N ASN A 200 13.43 1.06 -4.09
CA ASN A 200 14.74 0.47 -3.81
C ASN A 200 15.85 0.98 -4.75
N LEU A 201 15.52 1.93 -5.64
CA LEU A 201 16.50 2.50 -6.54
C LEU A 201 17.46 3.42 -5.76
N LYS A 202 18.77 3.20 -5.97
CA LYS A 202 19.78 4.16 -5.56
C LYS A 202 19.60 5.48 -6.32
N THR A 203 20.04 6.58 -5.74
CA THR A 203 19.95 7.92 -6.35
C THR A 203 20.58 7.95 -7.75
N GLU A 204 21.74 7.33 -7.92
CA GLU A 204 22.42 7.21 -9.21
C GLU A 204 21.62 6.42 -10.27
N HIS A 205 20.83 5.43 -9.83
CA HIS A 205 19.99 4.62 -10.73
C HIS A 205 18.71 5.35 -11.14
N ARG A 206 18.25 6.33 -10.35
CA ARG A 206 17.03 7.11 -10.68
C ARG A 206 17.22 7.98 -11.92
N LYS A 207 18.46 8.29 -12.30
CA LYS A 207 18.80 9.09 -13.49
C LYS A 207 18.34 8.48 -14.81
N ILE A 208 18.01 7.18 -14.84
CA ILE A 208 17.44 6.52 -16.02
C ILE A 208 15.97 6.88 -16.27
N LEU A 209 15.28 7.38 -15.25
CA LEU A 209 13.88 7.78 -15.37
C LEU A 209 13.77 9.14 -16.06
N VAL A 210 12.80 9.25 -16.93
CA VAL A 210 12.47 10.48 -17.65
C VAL A 210 11.01 10.83 -17.35
N PRO A 211 10.66 12.11 -17.18
CA PRO A 211 9.27 12.47 -16.95
C PRO A 211 8.42 12.17 -18.20
N ASN A 212 7.16 11.83 -18.00
CA ASN A 212 6.21 11.68 -19.11
C ASN A 212 5.83 13.03 -19.74
N ASN A 213 6.02 14.11 -18.95
CA ASN A 213 5.84 15.49 -19.37
C ASN A 213 7.22 16.17 -19.42
N ASP A 214 7.29 17.48 -19.16
CA ASP A 214 8.54 18.24 -19.24
C ASP A 214 9.39 18.14 -17.96
N TRP A 215 8.77 17.86 -16.79
CA TRP A 215 9.41 17.98 -15.48
C TRP A 215 9.05 16.86 -14.53
N PHE A 216 10.02 16.51 -13.65
CA PHE A 216 9.72 15.87 -12.37
C PHE A 216 9.54 16.94 -11.31
N VAL A 217 8.50 16.80 -10.51
CA VAL A 217 8.31 17.59 -9.29
C VAL A 217 8.51 16.66 -8.11
N GLU A 218 9.47 16.96 -7.25
CA GLU A 218 9.72 16.23 -6.00
C GLU A 218 9.19 17.06 -4.84
N LEU A 219 8.25 16.50 -4.09
CA LEU A 219 7.70 17.09 -2.88
C LEU A 219 8.05 16.18 -1.71
N ASP A 220 8.71 16.74 -0.69
CA ASP A 220 9.09 16.02 0.52
C ASP A 220 8.78 16.84 1.77
N PHE A 221 8.28 16.17 2.80
CA PHE A 221 8.06 16.79 4.11
C PHE A 221 9.39 16.90 4.86
N ASN A 222 9.81 18.12 5.13
CA ASN A 222 10.99 18.32 5.96
C ASN A 222 10.78 17.73 7.35
N ALA A 223 11.59 16.70 7.69
CA ALA A 223 11.56 16.01 8.98
C ALA A 223 10.16 15.49 9.38
N ALA A 224 9.47 14.79 8.48
CA ALA A 224 8.08 14.34 8.62
C ALA A 224 7.77 13.71 9.99
N GLU A 225 8.58 12.74 10.45
CA GLU A 225 8.34 12.04 11.73
C GLU A 225 8.46 12.97 12.95
N ILE A 226 9.39 13.94 12.92
CA ILE A 226 9.53 14.92 14.01
C ILE A 226 8.36 15.90 14.02
N ARG A 227 7.93 16.36 12.85
CA ARG A 227 6.73 17.21 12.74
C ARG A 227 5.47 16.47 13.18
N THR A 228 5.39 15.18 12.91
CA THR A 228 4.34 14.32 13.46
C THR A 228 4.39 14.27 14.98
N LEU A 229 5.58 14.18 15.59
CA LEU A 229 5.73 14.24 17.05
C LEU A 229 5.18 15.55 17.61
N PHE A 230 5.52 16.71 17.03
CA PHE A 230 4.97 18.00 17.42
C PHE A 230 3.43 18.00 17.37
N SER A 231 2.87 17.49 16.28
CA SER A 231 1.41 17.40 16.11
C SER A 231 0.77 16.50 17.18
N LEU A 232 1.32 15.32 17.46
CA LEU A 232 0.80 14.41 18.46
C LEU A 232 0.90 14.96 19.89
N ALA A 233 1.93 15.77 20.15
CA ALA A 233 2.11 16.49 21.41
C ALA A 233 1.25 17.78 21.54
N ASN A 234 0.47 18.13 20.49
CA ASN A 234 -0.26 19.40 20.36
C ASN A 234 0.65 20.65 20.52
N MET A 235 1.85 20.56 19.99
CA MET A 235 2.83 21.65 20.00
C MET A 235 2.77 22.45 18.67
N PRO A 236 3.03 23.76 18.69
CA PRO A 236 3.11 24.56 17.47
C PRO A 236 4.27 24.08 16.58
N GLN A 237 4.05 24.07 15.27
CA GLN A 237 5.07 23.66 14.30
C GLN A 237 6.15 24.71 14.16
N PRO A 238 7.44 24.37 14.35
CA PRO A 238 8.53 25.29 14.07
C PRO A 238 8.59 25.65 12.59
N THR A 239 8.83 26.92 12.28
CA THR A 239 9.06 27.40 10.91
C THR A 239 10.50 27.17 10.44
N ALA A 240 11.45 27.13 11.38
CA ALA A 240 12.86 26.89 11.13
C ALA A 240 13.19 25.39 10.98
N ASP A 241 14.46 25.09 10.66
CA ASP A 241 14.99 23.71 10.72
C ASP A 241 14.81 23.13 12.12
N ILE A 242 14.22 21.94 12.19
CA ILE A 242 13.85 21.31 13.46
C ILE A 242 15.05 20.98 14.34
N HIS A 243 16.19 20.62 13.74
CA HIS A 243 17.38 20.34 14.53
C HIS A 243 18.00 21.61 15.09
N GLN A 244 17.93 22.70 14.35
CA GLN A 244 18.30 24.02 14.87
C GLN A 244 17.34 24.48 15.98
N PHE A 245 16.03 24.27 15.78
CA PHE A 245 15.04 24.55 16.83
C PHE A 245 15.37 23.82 18.15
N ASN A 246 15.78 22.52 18.06
CA ASN A 246 16.16 21.75 19.25
C ASN A 246 17.43 22.31 19.91
N ILE A 247 18.40 22.79 19.13
CA ILE A 247 19.61 23.44 19.67
C ILE A 247 19.23 24.69 20.45
N ASP A 248 18.33 25.49 19.91
CA ASP A 248 17.99 26.80 20.46
C ASP A 248 17.01 26.73 21.64
N ASN A 249 16.18 25.67 21.72
CA ASN A 249 15.05 25.61 22.67
C ASN A 249 15.04 24.42 23.61
N VAL A 250 15.80 23.35 23.31
CA VAL A 250 15.73 22.11 24.08
C VAL A 250 17.05 21.78 24.79
N PHE A 251 18.16 21.93 24.10
CA PHE A 251 19.48 21.56 24.63
C PHE A 251 20.13 22.71 25.39
N SER A 252 20.52 22.46 26.65
CA SER A 252 21.23 23.43 27.49
C SER A 252 22.71 23.56 27.09
N THR A 253 23.30 22.56 26.44
CA THR A 253 24.69 22.56 25.99
C THR A 253 24.78 22.88 24.49
N PRO A 254 25.75 23.70 24.07
CA PRO A 254 25.97 23.99 22.65
C PRO A 254 26.26 22.70 21.86
N LEU A 255 25.49 22.46 20.83
CA LEU A 255 25.64 21.31 19.93
C LEU A 255 25.72 21.79 18.49
N ASN A 256 26.50 21.13 17.66
CA ASN A 256 26.34 21.28 16.23
C ASN A 256 25.11 20.50 15.74
N ARG A 257 24.60 20.86 14.56
CA ARG A 257 23.39 20.31 13.97
C ARG A 257 23.40 18.77 13.87
N ASP A 258 24.52 18.18 13.50
CA ASP A 258 24.65 16.72 13.33
C ASP A 258 24.62 15.97 14.66
N ASN A 259 25.21 16.53 15.70
CA ASN A 259 25.16 15.98 17.06
C ASN A 259 23.77 16.14 17.67
N ALA A 260 23.10 17.28 17.45
CA ALA A 260 21.73 17.50 17.87
C ALA A 260 20.79 16.48 17.20
N LYS A 261 20.93 16.27 15.90
CA LYS A 261 20.21 15.25 15.14
C LYS A 261 20.43 13.84 15.70
N ARG A 262 21.67 13.42 15.91
CA ARG A 262 22.00 12.11 16.46
C ARG A 262 21.44 11.91 17.85
N ARG A 263 21.58 12.90 18.73
CA ARG A 263 21.05 12.87 20.10
C ARG A 263 19.52 12.75 20.09
N PHE A 264 18.84 13.55 19.28
CA PHE A 264 17.39 13.51 19.16
C PHE A 264 16.90 12.13 18.67
N PHE A 265 17.46 11.58 17.60
CA PHE A 265 17.03 10.28 17.09
C PHE A 265 17.41 9.12 18.02
N ALA A 266 18.52 9.21 18.75
CA ALA A 266 18.86 8.22 19.77
C ALA A 266 17.79 8.18 20.89
N TRP A 267 17.30 9.33 21.32
CA TRP A 267 16.20 9.41 22.27
C TRP A 267 14.88 8.94 21.65
N LEU A 268 14.57 9.38 20.43
CA LEU A 268 13.29 9.11 19.79
C LEU A 268 13.05 7.61 19.57
N TYR A 269 14.07 6.87 19.11
CA TYR A 269 13.95 5.47 18.73
C TYR A 269 14.46 4.47 19.76
N ASN A 270 15.06 4.93 20.85
CA ASN A 270 15.45 4.08 21.96
C ASN A 270 14.61 4.39 23.21
N PRO A 271 13.61 3.55 23.55
CA PRO A 271 12.76 3.77 24.73
C PRO A 271 13.55 3.79 26.04
N HIS A 272 14.74 3.19 26.07
CA HIS A 272 15.62 3.20 27.25
C HIS A 272 16.55 4.42 27.31
N SER A 273 16.42 5.35 26.38
CA SER A 273 17.18 6.60 26.45
C SER A 273 16.66 7.49 27.58
N ASN A 274 17.57 7.92 28.46
CA ASN A 274 17.27 8.77 29.62
C ASN A 274 17.59 10.24 29.35
N ASP A 275 17.42 10.72 28.11
CA ASP A 275 17.63 12.13 27.80
C ASP A 275 16.52 12.99 28.40
N GLN A 276 16.83 13.56 29.58
CA GLN A 276 15.87 14.30 30.38
C GLN A 276 15.43 15.62 29.74
N GLU A 277 16.31 16.27 28.96
CA GLU A 277 15.95 17.53 28.28
C GLU A 277 14.90 17.28 27.19
N LEU A 278 15.10 16.23 26.39
CA LEU A 278 14.15 15.83 25.36
C LEU A 278 12.85 15.29 25.97
N GLU A 279 12.93 14.49 27.02
CA GLU A 279 11.72 13.95 27.69
C GLU A 279 10.89 15.07 28.33
N ASN A 280 11.53 16.03 29.01
CA ASN A 280 10.82 17.17 29.62
C ASN A 280 10.14 18.06 28.56
N PHE A 281 10.75 18.21 27.39
CA PHE A 281 10.22 19.05 26.34
C PHE A 281 9.10 18.35 25.54
N TYR A 282 9.33 17.12 25.08
CA TYR A 282 8.42 16.41 24.19
C TYR A 282 7.44 15.49 24.89
N ASN A 283 7.80 14.97 26.05
CA ASN A 283 6.99 14.07 26.88
C ASN A 283 6.41 12.88 26.09
N ARG A 284 7.29 12.00 25.58
CA ARG A 284 6.89 10.81 24.81
C ARG A 284 5.96 9.88 25.60
N THR A 285 6.11 9.83 26.92
CA THR A 285 5.25 9.03 27.80
C THR A 285 3.80 9.48 27.67
N LYS A 286 3.52 10.79 27.77
CA LYS A 286 2.17 11.34 27.60
C LYS A 286 1.58 11.08 26.21
N ILE A 287 2.42 11.08 25.16
CA ILE A 287 1.98 10.73 23.81
C ILE A 287 1.58 9.25 23.76
N LEU A 288 2.43 8.35 24.29
CA LEU A 288 2.14 6.93 24.32
C LEU A 288 0.89 6.60 25.15
N ASP A 289 0.71 7.21 26.31
CA ASP A 289 -0.50 7.04 27.14
C ASP A 289 -1.80 7.34 26.37
N LYS A 290 -1.73 8.23 25.38
CA LYS A 290 -2.90 8.58 24.57
C LYS A 290 -3.14 7.60 23.42
N TYR A 291 -2.08 7.13 22.76
CA TYR A 291 -2.18 6.41 21.49
C TYR A 291 -1.86 4.91 21.56
N TYR A 292 -1.23 4.45 22.66
CA TYR A 292 -0.82 3.07 22.85
C TYR A 292 -1.52 2.46 24.07
N LYS A 293 -2.31 1.40 23.86
CA LYS A 293 -3.05 0.69 24.91
C LYS A 293 -3.10 -0.80 24.63
N GLU A 294 -2.88 -1.62 25.64
CA GLU A 294 -3.04 -3.08 25.56
C GLU A 294 -2.27 -3.74 24.41
N GLY A 295 -1.07 -3.24 24.10
CA GLY A 295 -0.25 -3.76 23.01
C GLY A 295 -0.68 -3.30 21.61
N TYR A 296 -1.53 -2.27 21.51
CA TYR A 296 -1.97 -1.70 20.24
C TYR A 296 -1.78 -0.19 20.19
N ILE A 297 -1.26 0.27 19.05
CA ILE A 297 -1.27 1.68 18.69
C ILE A 297 -2.58 1.97 17.93
N LYS A 298 -3.16 3.15 18.23
CA LYS A 298 -4.27 3.73 17.45
C LYS A 298 -3.84 5.08 16.92
N THR A 299 -3.58 5.16 15.60
CA THR A 299 -3.14 6.41 14.99
C THR A 299 -4.30 7.40 14.83
N PRO A 300 -4.02 8.71 14.64
CA PRO A 300 -5.04 9.71 14.31
C PRO A 300 -5.87 9.36 13.05
N PHE A 301 -5.28 8.65 12.10
CA PHE A 301 -5.97 8.17 10.89
C PHE A 301 -6.81 6.90 11.11
N GLY A 302 -6.91 6.40 12.35
CA GLY A 302 -7.72 5.22 12.68
C GLY A 302 -7.05 3.87 12.41
N ARG A 303 -5.78 3.85 12.02
CA ARG A 303 -5.02 2.61 11.87
C ARG A 303 -4.73 1.99 13.23
N GLU A 304 -4.95 0.69 13.36
CA GLU A 304 -4.61 -0.09 14.56
C GLU A 304 -3.40 -0.98 14.27
N ILE A 305 -2.35 -0.89 15.09
CA ILE A 305 -1.11 -1.64 14.93
C ILE A 305 -0.79 -2.38 16.23
N LYS A 306 -0.67 -3.70 16.16
CA LYS A 306 -0.19 -4.51 17.26
C LYS A 306 1.33 -4.40 17.36
N CYS A 307 1.84 -4.01 18.54
CA CYS A 307 3.28 -3.92 18.79
C CYS A 307 3.59 -4.00 20.28
N ASP A 308 4.86 -4.17 20.60
CA ASP A 308 5.40 -4.05 21.94
C ASP A 308 5.73 -2.58 22.30
N ASP A 309 6.04 -2.33 23.56
CA ASP A 309 6.38 -1.00 24.08
C ASP A 309 7.62 -0.41 23.38
N PHE A 310 8.57 -1.29 23.01
CA PHE A 310 9.82 -0.87 22.38
C PHE A 310 9.58 -0.21 21.01
N HIS A 311 8.64 -0.73 20.22
CA HIS A 311 8.36 -0.23 18.88
C HIS A 311 7.23 0.83 18.85
N ALA A 312 6.51 1.01 19.96
CA ALA A 312 5.26 1.78 19.99
C ALA A 312 5.41 3.20 19.45
N LEU A 313 6.35 4.00 19.95
CA LEU A 313 6.54 5.37 19.48
C LEU A 313 6.99 5.43 18.01
N ASN A 314 7.94 4.57 17.65
CA ASN A 314 8.44 4.50 16.27
C ASN A 314 7.31 4.16 15.29
N TYR A 315 6.51 3.14 15.58
CA TYR A 315 5.39 2.75 14.72
C TYR A 315 4.30 3.83 14.66
N LEU A 316 4.01 4.49 15.79
CA LEU A 316 3.07 5.60 15.83
C LEU A 316 3.51 6.74 14.89
N LEU A 317 4.77 7.18 15.00
CA LEU A 317 5.30 8.27 14.20
C LEU A 317 5.40 7.91 12.72
N GLN A 318 5.97 6.75 12.40
CA GLN A 318 6.10 6.30 11.02
C GLN A 318 4.75 6.11 10.34
N SER A 319 3.80 5.50 11.04
CA SER A 319 2.47 5.25 10.48
C SER A 319 1.69 6.55 10.28
N THR A 320 1.66 7.42 11.28
CA THR A 320 0.94 8.70 11.16
C THR A 320 1.57 9.59 10.08
N SER A 321 2.89 9.62 10.00
CA SER A 321 3.62 10.35 8.95
C SER A 321 3.34 9.78 7.56
N SER A 322 3.34 8.46 7.40
CA SER A 322 3.02 7.79 6.14
C SER A 322 1.59 8.07 5.70
N ASP A 323 0.63 7.91 6.60
CA ASP A 323 -0.79 8.15 6.30
C ASP A 323 -1.03 9.63 5.94
N ASN A 324 -0.36 10.58 6.64
CA ASN A 324 -0.43 12.00 6.29
C ASN A 324 0.16 12.31 4.90
N CYS A 325 1.23 11.64 4.50
CA CYS A 325 1.78 11.80 3.15
C CYS A 325 0.81 11.29 2.09
N LEU A 326 0.16 10.15 2.33
CA LEU A 326 -0.80 9.56 1.40
C LEU A 326 -2.11 10.37 1.31
N ASP A 327 -2.55 10.97 2.41
CA ASP A 327 -3.72 11.85 2.47
C ASP A 327 -3.54 13.14 1.66
N ARG A 328 -2.30 13.53 1.39
CA ARG A 328 -1.93 14.75 0.64
C ARG A 328 -1.45 14.48 -0.78
N ALA A 329 -1.32 13.22 -1.17
CA ALA A 329 -0.92 12.83 -2.52
C ALA A 329 -2.10 12.82 -3.48
#